data_8e69732cb2f8949c5e85f51e4216f725
#
_entry.id   8e69732cb2f8949c5e85f51e4216f725
#
_cell.length_a   1.000
_cell.length_b   1.000
_cell.length_c   1.000
_cell.angle_alpha   90.00
_cell.angle_beta   90.00
_cell.angle_gamma   90.00
#
_symmetry.space_group_name_H-M   'P 1'
#
loop_
_entity.id
_entity.type
_entity.pdbx_description
1 polymer ?
#
loop_
_entity_poly.entity_id
_entity_poly.type
_entity_poly.pdbx_seq_one_letter_code
_entity_poly.pdbx_strand_id
1 'polypeptide(L)'
;APSSSALQPIVLLMRPLIAFPLHTGPRHETWLAHPPRAALPAGLLPWLRDAGSLTARIRARCRRFAVQVVCQKLATVHRDEALLLGLRPGERAWVREVLLVADGRPVVFARSLLPPRNVRGAWNLFHGIGSRPLGQALFADPAISRLPLACRRLDGRDARYHRALAA
;
A
#
# COMPACT_ATOMS: atom_id res chain seq x y z
N ALA A 1 -11.49 14.83 29.31
CA ALA A 1 -11.23 13.61 28.52
C ALA A 1 -11.10 14.00 27.05
N PRO A 2 -9.95 13.82 26.39
CA PRO A 2 -9.85 14.05 24.96
C PRO A 2 -10.52 12.89 24.22
N SER A 3 -11.51 13.20 23.41
CA SER A 3 -12.20 12.27 22.52
C SER A 3 -11.19 11.51 21.65
N SER A 4 -11.22 10.20 21.78
CA SER A 4 -10.48 9.25 20.95
C SER A 4 -10.97 9.39 19.51
N SER A 5 -10.33 10.25 18.73
CA SER A 5 -10.49 10.29 17.28
C SER A 5 -9.83 9.03 16.73
N ALA A 6 -10.62 8.01 16.43
CA ALA A 6 -10.18 6.79 15.82
C ALA A 6 -9.44 7.14 14.51
N LEU A 7 -8.14 6.93 14.49
CA LEU A 7 -7.31 7.07 13.30
C LEU A 7 -7.81 6.06 12.25
N GLN A 8 -8.40 6.55 11.17
CA GLN A 8 -8.84 5.70 10.07
C GLN A 8 -7.61 5.15 9.34
N PRO A 9 -7.57 3.84 9.06
CA PRO A 9 -6.41 3.23 8.42
C PRO A 9 -6.20 3.77 7.01
N ILE A 10 -4.94 4.11 6.70
CA ILE A 10 -4.51 4.46 5.35
C ILE A 10 -4.08 3.17 4.66
N VAL A 11 -4.78 2.76 3.62
CA VAL A 11 -4.39 1.63 2.79
C VAL A 11 -3.52 2.13 1.64
N LEU A 12 -2.24 1.77 1.66
CA LEU A 12 -1.29 2.11 0.60
C LEU A 12 -1.12 0.92 -0.33
N LEU A 13 -1.60 1.06 -1.57
CA LEU A 13 -1.34 0.11 -2.64
C LEU A 13 -0.11 0.55 -3.43
N MET A 14 0.96 -0.25 -3.37
CA MET A 14 2.13 -0.05 -4.23
C MET A 14 1.90 -0.74 -5.58
N ARG A 15 1.91 0.02 -6.66
CA ARG A 15 1.87 -0.52 -8.03
C ARG A 15 3.25 -1.05 -8.43
N PRO A 16 3.36 -2.25 -8.99
CA PRO A 16 4.60 -2.68 -9.64
C PRO A 16 4.81 -1.91 -10.95
N LEU A 17 6.05 -1.67 -11.26
CA LEU A 17 6.54 -0.86 -12.37
C LEU A 17 6.64 -1.64 -13.66
N ILE A 18 5.54 -2.09 -14.21
CA ILE A 18 5.50 -2.55 -15.59
C ILE A 18 4.43 -1.72 -16.28
N ALA A 19 4.86 -0.91 -17.23
CA ALA A 19 3.98 -0.14 -18.09
C ALA A 19 3.17 -1.11 -18.95
N PHE A 20 1.98 -1.49 -18.51
CA PHE A 20 0.94 -2.02 -19.37
C PHE A 20 0.01 -0.87 -19.76
N PRO A 21 -0.45 -0.81 -21.02
CA PRO A 21 -1.42 0.19 -21.43
C PRO A 21 -2.65 0.11 -20.53
N LEU A 22 -3.08 1.27 -20.03
CA LEU A 22 -4.27 1.41 -19.22
C LEU A 22 -5.49 0.95 -20.04
N HIS A 23 -5.98 -0.25 -19.77
CA HIS A 23 -7.32 -0.62 -20.21
C HIS A 23 -8.32 0.19 -19.38
N THR A 24 -9.00 1.09 -20.00
CA THR A 24 -10.17 1.79 -19.46
C THR A 24 -11.31 0.77 -19.33
N GLY A 25 -11.33 0.05 -18.20
CA GLY A 25 -12.43 -0.84 -17.83
C GLY A 25 -13.59 -0.07 -17.17
N PRO A 26 -14.77 -0.68 -17.02
CA PRO A 26 -15.99 0.00 -16.60
C PRO A 26 -15.92 0.62 -15.21
N ARG A 27 -16.57 1.74 -15.06
CA ARG A 27 -16.55 2.82 -14.06
C ARG A 27 -16.92 2.50 -12.61
N HIS A 28 -16.56 1.36 -12.01
CA HIS A 28 -17.01 1.06 -10.64
C HIS A 28 -15.99 1.25 -9.53
N GLU A 29 -14.72 1.52 -9.81
CA GLU A 29 -13.69 1.74 -8.79
C GLU A 29 -12.75 2.86 -9.20
N THR A 30 -13.11 4.10 -8.91
CA THR A 30 -12.33 5.27 -9.34
C THR A 30 -11.17 5.54 -8.38
N TRP A 31 -9.97 5.20 -8.81
CA TRP A 31 -8.74 5.69 -8.20
C TRP A 31 -8.45 7.10 -8.71
N LEU A 32 -8.26 8.04 -7.82
CA LEU A 32 -8.05 9.45 -8.12
C LEU A 32 -6.56 9.78 -8.08
N ALA A 33 -6.05 10.47 -9.10
CA ALA A 33 -4.70 11.05 -9.08
C ALA A 33 -4.57 12.15 -8.01
N HIS A 34 -5.67 12.83 -7.70
CA HIS A 34 -5.73 13.87 -6.68
C HIS A 34 -6.90 13.65 -5.73
N PRO A 35 -6.65 13.48 -4.42
CA PRO A 35 -7.74 13.33 -3.46
C PRO A 35 -8.57 14.60 -3.36
N PRO A 36 -9.91 14.51 -3.25
CA PRO A 36 -10.77 15.65 -3.04
C PRO A 36 -10.48 16.27 -1.66
N ARG A 37 -10.12 17.56 -1.64
CA ARG A 37 -9.70 18.26 -0.41
C ARG A 37 -10.78 18.26 0.68
N ALA A 38 -12.05 18.40 0.29
CA ALA A 38 -13.18 18.49 1.21
C ALA A 38 -13.49 17.20 1.98
N ALA A 39 -12.98 16.04 1.54
CA ALA A 39 -13.28 14.73 2.12
C ALA A 39 -12.17 14.17 3.01
N LEU A 40 -11.08 14.93 3.23
CA LEU A 40 -9.92 14.43 3.95
C LEU A 40 -9.82 15.01 5.36
N PRO A 41 -9.42 14.21 6.35
CA PRO A 41 -9.01 14.72 7.65
C PRO A 41 -7.90 15.76 7.52
N ALA A 42 -7.92 16.76 8.40
CA ALA A 42 -6.87 17.79 8.45
C ALA A 42 -5.49 17.12 8.57
N GLY A 43 -4.53 17.58 7.78
CA GLY A 43 -3.16 17.07 7.81
C GLY A 43 -2.89 15.80 6.99
N LEU A 44 -3.89 15.09 6.45
CA LEU A 44 -3.67 13.88 5.65
C LEU A 44 -3.17 14.19 4.22
N LEU A 45 -3.61 15.29 3.64
CA LEU A 45 -3.27 15.69 2.27
C LEU A 45 -1.76 15.74 1.98
N PRO A 46 -0.90 16.29 2.86
CA PRO A 46 0.54 16.26 2.65
C PRO A 46 1.13 14.85 2.59
N TRP A 47 0.54 13.89 3.30
CA TRP A 47 0.97 12.48 3.27
C TRP A 47 0.60 11.78 1.96
N LEU A 48 -0.56 12.09 1.41
CA LEU A 48 -1.04 11.50 0.16
C LEU A 48 -0.34 12.05 -1.09
N ARG A 49 0.25 13.25 -0.99
CA ARG A 49 0.94 13.92 -2.11
C ARG A 49 2.44 13.73 -2.10
N ASP A 50 2.98 13.21 -1.01
CA ASP A 50 4.43 13.03 -0.88
C ASP A 50 4.93 11.90 -1.80
N ALA A 51 5.76 12.25 -2.76
CA ALA A 51 6.41 11.30 -3.65
C ALA A 51 7.62 10.59 -2.99
N GLY A 52 8.03 11.01 -1.79
CA GLY A 52 9.16 10.45 -1.05
C GLY A 52 8.83 9.14 -0.34
N SER A 53 9.76 8.71 0.51
CA SER A 53 9.59 7.50 1.31
C SER A 53 8.67 7.74 2.50
N LEU A 54 7.47 7.15 2.48
CA LEU A 54 6.53 7.18 3.60
C LEU A 54 7.18 6.67 4.90
N THR A 55 7.95 5.60 4.81
CA THR A 55 8.68 5.04 5.97
C THR A 55 9.68 6.04 6.55
N ALA A 56 10.49 6.68 5.71
CA ALA A 56 11.44 7.69 6.17
C ALA A 56 10.73 8.85 6.86
N ARG A 57 9.61 9.29 6.30
CA ARG A 57 8.81 10.37 6.85
C ARG A 57 8.15 10.04 8.19
N ILE A 58 7.68 8.79 8.39
CA ILE A 58 7.17 8.32 9.67
C ILE A 58 8.31 8.27 10.69
N ARG A 59 9.45 7.65 10.33
CA ARG A 59 10.63 7.55 11.20
C ARG A 59 11.13 8.90 11.70
N ALA A 60 11.08 9.93 10.88
CA ALA A 60 11.46 11.29 11.27
C ALA A 60 10.53 11.92 12.31
N ARG A 61 9.38 11.29 12.63
CA ARG A 61 8.35 11.80 13.55
C ARG A 61 8.08 10.91 14.76
N CYS A 62 8.83 9.82 14.92
CA CYS A 62 8.66 8.91 16.05
C CYS A 62 10.01 8.54 16.65
N ARG A 63 10.02 8.14 17.91
CA ARG A 63 11.22 7.66 18.61
C ARG A 63 11.51 6.20 18.27
N ARG A 64 10.48 5.39 18.13
CA ARG A 64 10.56 3.96 17.80
C ARG A 64 9.69 3.65 16.62
N PHE A 65 10.29 3.04 15.61
CA PHE A 65 9.60 2.58 14.40
C PHE A 65 9.78 1.07 14.23
N ALA A 66 8.70 0.38 13.93
CA ALA A 66 8.73 -1.05 13.62
C ALA A 66 7.84 -1.37 12.41
N VAL A 67 8.15 -2.47 11.73
CA VAL A 67 7.30 -3.09 10.73
C VAL A 67 6.84 -4.43 11.27
N GLN A 68 5.54 -4.56 11.49
CA GLN A 68 4.92 -5.81 11.92
C GLN A 68 4.30 -6.50 10.70
N VAL A 69 4.77 -7.71 10.39
CA VAL A 69 4.21 -8.52 9.30
C VAL A 69 2.92 -9.16 9.77
N VAL A 70 1.82 -8.81 9.12
CA VAL A 70 0.49 -9.40 9.37
C VAL A 70 0.32 -10.68 8.56
N CYS A 71 0.75 -10.64 7.29
CA CYS A 71 0.59 -11.76 6.37
C CYS A 71 1.60 -11.65 5.22
N GLN A 72 2.14 -12.80 4.80
CA GLN A 72 2.88 -12.93 3.55
C GLN A 72 2.60 -14.31 2.93
N LYS A 73 1.84 -14.33 1.84
CA LYS A 73 1.42 -15.58 1.20
C LYS A 73 1.01 -15.38 -0.25
N LEU A 74 0.95 -16.48 -1.00
CA LEU A 74 0.32 -16.52 -2.32
C LEU A 74 -1.21 -16.60 -2.13
N ALA A 75 -1.95 -15.61 -2.64
CA ALA A 75 -3.39 -15.50 -2.45
C ALA A 75 -4.07 -14.87 -3.68
N THR A 76 -5.38 -15.04 -3.77
CA THR A 76 -6.22 -14.27 -4.68
C THR A 76 -6.21 -12.81 -4.29
N VAL A 77 -6.30 -11.93 -5.28
CA VAL A 77 -6.29 -10.48 -5.11
C VAL A 77 -7.65 -9.88 -5.43
N HIS A 78 -7.89 -8.65 -5.01
CA HIS A 78 -9.12 -7.95 -5.34
C HIS A 78 -9.17 -7.65 -6.85
N ARG A 79 -10.38 -7.45 -7.38
CA ARG A 79 -10.58 -7.23 -8.83
C ARG A 79 -9.79 -6.03 -9.36
N ASP A 80 -9.80 -4.92 -8.65
CA ASP A 80 -9.04 -3.72 -9.00
C ASP A 80 -7.52 -3.95 -8.94
N GLU A 81 -7.06 -4.73 -7.97
CA GLU A 81 -5.66 -5.14 -7.85
C GLU A 81 -5.25 -6.05 -9.02
N ALA A 82 -6.10 -7.01 -9.38
CA ALA A 82 -5.86 -7.90 -10.52
C ALA A 82 -5.73 -7.13 -11.84
N LEU A 83 -6.64 -6.18 -12.07
CA LEU A 83 -6.60 -5.32 -13.25
C LEU A 83 -5.31 -4.48 -13.31
N LEU A 84 -4.89 -3.90 -12.18
CA LEU A 84 -3.65 -3.13 -12.11
C LEU A 84 -2.39 -3.97 -12.37
N LEU A 85 -2.42 -5.25 -11.99
CA LEU A 85 -1.30 -6.18 -12.13
C LEU A 85 -1.32 -6.95 -13.47
N GLY A 86 -2.35 -6.76 -14.29
CA GLY A 86 -2.57 -7.54 -15.51
C GLY A 86 -2.74 -9.03 -15.24
N LEU A 87 -3.41 -9.39 -14.12
CA LEU A 87 -3.72 -10.76 -13.75
C LEU A 87 -5.03 -11.21 -14.39
N ARG A 88 -5.11 -12.49 -14.72
CA ARG A 88 -6.35 -13.13 -15.18
C ARG A 88 -7.30 -13.35 -13.99
N PRO A 89 -8.61 -13.49 -14.23
CA PRO A 89 -9.56 -13.88 -13.19
C PRO A 89 -9.10 -15.16 -12.46
N GLY A 90 -9.06 -15.12 -11.12
CA GLY A 90 -8.61 -16.24 -10.29
C GLY A 90 -7.09 -16.44 -10.19
N GLU A 91 -6.30 -15.70 -10.96
CA GLU A 91 -4.84 -15.75 -10.84
C GLU A 91 -4.39 -15.18 -9.47
N ARG A 92 -3.39 -15.84 -8.88
CA ARG A 92 -2.88 -15.50 -7.53
C ARG A 92 -1.65 -14.59 -7.65
N ALA A 93 -1.47 -13.76 -6.63
CA ALA A 93 -0.24 -12.99 -6.44
C ALA A 93 0.35 -13.24 -5.05
N TRP A 94 1.63 -12.97 -4.90
CA TRP A 94 2.24 -12.82 -3.58
C TRP A 94 1.66 -11.59 -2.93
N VAL A 95 1.02 -11.78 -1.79
CA VAL A 95 0.42 -10.73 -0.97
C VAL A 95 1.25 -10.57 0.29
N ARG A 96 1.67 -9.36 0.59
CA ARG A 96 2.33 -9.02 1.83
C ARG A 96 1.57 -7.86 2.49
N GLU A 97 1.13 -8.09 3.72
CA GLU A 97 0.43 -7.11 4.55
C GLU A 97 1.28 -6.81 5.78
N VAL A 98 1.45 -5.55 6.08
CA VAL A 98 2.22 -5.11 7.24
C VAL A 98 1.54 -3.93 7.92
N LEU A 99 1.80 -3.79 9.23
CA LEU A 99 1.57 -2.56 9.97
C LEU A 99 2.88 -1.79 10.08
N LEU A 100 2.84 -0.50 9.79
CA LEU A 100 3.88 0.42 10.16
C LEU A 100 3.51 0.97 11.55
N VAL A 101 4.38 0.74 12.51
CA VAL A 101 4.14 1.06 13.92
C VAL A 101 5.08 2.17 14.34
N ALA A 102 4.52 3.27 14.85
CA ALA A 102 5.24 4.41 15.38
C ALA A 102 4.95 4.54 16.88
N ASP A 103 5.99 4.49 17.72
CA ASP A 103 5.90 4.57 19.17
C ASP A 103 4.82 3.62 19.78
N GLY A 104 4.80 2.38 19.28
CA GLY A 104 3.88 1.34 19.72
C GLY A 104 2.46 1.42 19.15
N ARG A 105 2.16 2.39 18.27
CA ARG A 105 0.84 2.57 17.66
C ARG A 105 0.87 2.25 16.17
N PRO A 106 -0.01 1.40 15.63
CA PRO A 106 -0.17 1.22 14.20
C PRO A 106 -0.64 2.54 13.56
N VAL A 107 0.12 3.02 12.58
CA VAL A 107 -0.18 4.28 11.88
C VAL A 107 -0.52 4.07 10.41
N VAL A 108 -0.08 2.95 9.83
CA VAL A 108 -0.37 2.58 8.45
C VAL A 108 -0.54 1.06 8.36
N PHE A 109 -1.60 0.61 7.71
CA PHE A 109 -1.70 -0.72 7.15
C PHE A 109 -1.26 -0.66 5.69
N ALA A 110 -0.25 -1.44 5.31
CA ALA A 110 0.26 -1.49 3.95
C ALA A 110 0.07 -2.89 3.37
N ARG A 111 -0.45 -2.94 2.15
CA ARG A 111 -0.62 -4.16 1.37
C ARG A 111 0.18 -4.04 0.08
N SER A 112 1.07 -5.00 -0.16
CA SER A 112 1.92 -5.09 -1.34
C SER A 112 1.60 -6.35 -2.11
N LEU A 113 1.63 -6.27 -3.43
CA LEU A 113 1.27 -7.35 -4.33
C LEU A 113 2.36 -7.54 -5.36
N LEU A 114 2.72 -8.80 -5.63
CA LEU A 114 3.70 -9.15 -6.65
C LEU A 114 3.23 -10.39 -7.43
N PRO A 115 2.97 -10.27 -8.74
CA PRO A 115 2.69 -11.43 -9.58
C PRO A 115 3.84 -12.43 -9.56
N PRO A 116 3.60 -13.76 -9.48
CA PRO A 116 4.66 -14.76 -9.41
C PRO A 116 5.67 -14.68 -10.57
N ARG A 117 5.20 -14.32 -11.78
CA ARG A 117 6.04 -14.13 -12.97
C ARG A 117 7.08 -13.01 -12.82
N ASN A 118 6.83 -12.07 -11.90
CA ASN A 118 7.70 -10.90 -11.68
C ASN A 118 8.69 -11.11 -10.52
N VAL A 119 8.68 -12.28 -9.87
CA VAL A 119 9.61 -12.62 -8.79
C VAL A 119 10.98 -12.99 -9.41
N ARG A 120 11.66 -11.99 -9.97
CA ARG A 120 13.01 -12.11 -10.57
C ARG A 120 13.79 -10.82 -10.36
N GLY A 121 15.11 -10.91 -10.35
CA GLY A 121 15.99 -9.74 -10.17
C GLY A 121 15.74 -9.02 -8.85
N ALA A 122 15.59 -7.70 -8.89
CA ALA A 122 15.34 -6.85 -7.71
C ALA A 122 14.10 -7.29 -6.90
N TRP A 123 13.12 -7.94 -7.52
CA TRP A 123 11.89 -8.40 -6.85
C TRP A 123 12.06 -9.66 -6.01
N ASN A 124 13.20 -10.37 -6.08
CA ASN A 124 13.54 -11.44 -5.13
C ASN A 124 13.59 -10.94 -3.68
N LEU A 125 13.82 -9.63 -3.49
CA LEU A 125 13.73 -8.98 -2.18
C LEU A 125 12.39 -9.22 -1.48
N PHE A 126 11.31 -9.43 -2.25
CA PHE A 126 9.97 -9.62 -1.69
C PHE A 126 9.90 -10.82 -0.75
N HIS A 127 10.63 -11.91 -1.05
CA HIS A 127 10.67 -13.12 -0.23
C HIS A 127 11.59 -12.99 0.98
N GLY A 128 12.73 -12.32 0.84
CA GLY A 128 13.76 -12.21 1.88
C GLY A 128 13.65 -10.97 2.78
N ILE A 129 12.66 -10.10 2.58
CA ILE A 129 12.64 -8.80 3.23
C ILE A 129 12.31 -8.86 4.74
N GLY A 130 11.63 -9.94 5.20
CA GLY A 130 11.27 -10.10 6.62
C GLY A 130 10.50 -8.89 7.16
N SER A 131 10.92 -8.37 8.32
CA SER A 131 10.35 -7.18 8.96
C SER A 131 10.93 -5.84 8.45
N ARG A 132 11.78 -5.86 7.40
CA ARG A 132 12.30 -4.62 6.82
C ARG A 132 11.21 -3.91 5.99
N PRO A 133 11.23 -2.56 5.94
CA PRO A 133 10.31 -1.80 5.11
C PRO A 133 10.58 -2.07 3.62
N LEU A 134 9.61 -2.64 2.91
CA LEU A 134 9.74 -2.92 1.47
C LEU A 134 10.01 -1.62 0.68
N GLY A 135 9.33 -0.54 1.02
CA GLY A 135 9.52 0.75 0.36
C GLY A 135 10.96 1.23 0.43
N GLN A 136 11.64 1.06 1.55
CA GLN A 136 13.04 1.49 1.68
C GLN A 136 13.96 0.71 0.73
N ALA A 137 13.76 -0.60 0.60
CA ALA A 137 14.54 -1.42 -0.32
C ALA A 137 14.28 -1.05 -1.80
N LEU A 138 12.99 -0.78 -2.14
CA LEU A 138 12.62 -0.38 -3.49
C LEU A 138 13.13 1.02 -3.87
N PHE A 139 13.18 1.95 -2.94
CA PHE A 139 13.74 3.30 -3.19
C PHE A 139 15.25 3.31 -3.33
N ALA A 140 15.95 2.30 -2.81
CA ALA A 140 17.40 2.18 -2.93
C ALA A 140 17.86 1.60 -4.26
N ASP A 141 16.99 0.97 -5.02
CA ASP A 141 17.31 0.35 -6.31
C ASP A 141 17.01 1.33 -7.48
N PRO A 142 18.02 1.83 -8.20
CA PRO A 142 17.83 2.77 -9.31
C PRO A 142 17.09 2.15 -10.51
N ALA A 143 17.04 0.83 -10.63
CA ALA A 143 16.28 0.15 -11.68
C ALA A 143 14.77 0.16 -11.43
N ILE A 144 14.34 0.57 -10.23
CA ILE A 144 12.93 0.61 -9.84
C ILE A 144 12.44 2.06 -9.93
N SER A 145 11.58 2.35 -10.91
CA SER A 145 10.90 3.62 -11.02
C SER A 145 9.51 3.56 -10.40
N ARG A 146 9.01 4.66 -9.87
CA ARG A 146 7.71 4.77 -9.23
C ARG A 146 6.70 5.45 -10.14
N LEU A 147 5.55 4.81 -10.33
CA LEU A 147 4.42 5.46 -11.00
C LEU A 147 3.77 6.51 -10.10
N PRO A 148 3.06 7.50 -10.69
CA PRO A 148 2.27 8.45 -9.92
C PRO A 148 1.33 7.74 -8.94
N LEU A 149 1.20 8.32 -7.73
CA LEU A 149 0.29 7.81 -6.72
C LEU A 149 -1.15 8.07 -7.16
N ALA A 150 -2.00 7.08 -6.90
CA ALA A 150 -3.43 7.25 -6.94
C ALA A 150 -4.02 6.92 -5.55
N CYS A 151 -5.12 7.55 -5.19
CA CYS A 151 -5.76 7.38 -3.91
C CYS A 151 -7.26 7.07 -4.08
N ARG A 152 -7.79 6.35 -3.11
CA ARG A 152 -9.21 6.04 -2.99
C ARG A 152 -9.57 5.96 -1.52
N ARG A 153 -10.74 6.46 -1.16
CA ARG A 153 -11.32 6.22 0.17
C ARG A 153 -11.94 4.84 0.21
N LEU A 154 -11.59 4.06 1.21
CA LEU A 154 -12.23 2.77 1.50
C LEU A 154 -13.21 2.95 2.66
N ASP A 155 -14.32 2.23 2.59
CA ASP A 155 -15.34 2.17 3.63
C ASP A 155 -15.66 0.70 3.99
N GLY A 156 -16.65 0.48 4.84
CA GLY A 156 -17.06 -0.86 5.30
C GLY A 156 -17.58 -1.81 4.22
N ARG A 157 -17.68 -1.38 2.95
CA ARG A 157 -18.00 -2.26 1.81
C ARG A 157 -16.77 -2.90 1.19
N ASP A 158 -15.57 -2.41 1.54
CA ASP A 158 -14.31 -2.92 1.02
C ASP A 158 -13.65 -3.87 2.03
N ALA A 159 -13.35 -5.09 1.61
CA ALA A 159 -12.73 -6.08 2.48
C ALA A 159 -11.36 -5.64 3.03
N ARG A 160 -10.64 -4.77 2.33
CA ARG A 160 -9.36 -4.20 2.79
C ARG A 160 -9.54 -3.27 3.99
N TYR A 161 -10.67 -2.57 4.06
CA TYR A 161 -11.02 -1.75 5.22
C TYR A 161 -11.14 -2.61 6.47
N HIS A 162 -11.93 -3.71 6.41
CA HIS A 162 -12.06 -4.64 7.53
C HIS A 162 -10.74 -5.33 7.86
N ARG A 163 -9.95 -5.66 6.86
CA ARG A 163 -8.64 -6.27 7.06
C ARG A 163 -7.67 -5.34 7.80
N ALA A 164 -7.68 -4.06 7.47
CA ALA A 164 -6.88 -3.04 8.15
C ALA A 164 -7.31 -2.78 9.59
N LEU A 165 -8.62 -2.89 9.88
CA LEU A 165 -9.15 -2.75 11.25
C LEU A 165 -8.84 -3.97 12.14
N ALA A 166 -8.77 -5.16 11.54
CA ALA A 166 -8.54 -6.42 12.26
C ALA A 166 -7.04 -6.72 12.49
N ALA A 167 -6.15 -5.97 11.88
CA ALA A 167 -4.71 -6.15 11.95
C ALA A 167 -4.09 -5.40 13.12
#